data_60fd64034b4ed2b1b00b7d6f30df32c3
#
_entry.id   60fd64034b4ed2b1b00b7d6f30df32c3
#
_cell.length_a   1.000
_cell.length_b   1.000
_cell.length_c   1.000
_cell.angle_alpha   90.00
_cell.angle_beta   90.00
_cell.angle_gamma   90.00
#
_symmetry.space_group_name_H-M   'P 1'
#
loop_
_entity.id
_entity.type
_entity.pdbx_description
1 polymer ?
#
loop_
_entity_poly.entity_id
_entity_poly.type
_entity_poly.pdbx_seq_one_letter_code
_entity_poly.pdbx_strand_id
1 'polypeptide(L)'
;GSFGDAFDSAGRPGANGIPDVLDEAKWGLDWLVKMNPSKGVMFNQVADDRDHVGFRLPTRDTADYGRGKERPVYFCTGKPQGLFGKKNRATGIASTAGKYSSAFALGARVLRDRFPDFARSLERKAVDAYEFGAAHPGACQTAPGKEPYFYEEDNWADDMELAASELAVLTGDGKYLVHAAAYGRKEPVVPWMGSE
;
A
#
# COMPACT_ATOMS: atom_id res chain seq x y z
N GLY A 1 -12.39 -13.63 21.15
CA GLY A 1 -11.91 -14.91 20.70
C GLY A 1 -10.40 -14.89 20.60
N SER A 2 -9.73 -15.97 20.97
CA SER A 2 -8.28 -16.10 20.77
C SER A 2 -8.01 -16.49 19.31
N PHE A 3 -7.13 -15.77 18.64
CA PHE A 3 -6.58 -16.19 17.39
C PHE A 3 -5.61 -17.36 17.63
N GLY A 4 -5.57 -18.34 16.71
CA GLY A 4 -4.67 -19.48 16.81
C GLY A 4 -3.20 -19.09 16.70
N ASP A 5 -2.34 -19.92 17.27
CA ASP A 5 -0.90 -19.91 17.14
C ASP A 5 -0.49 -21.37 16.81
N ALA A 6 -0.55 -21.70 15.54
CA ALA A 6 -0.31 -23.05 15.03
C ALA A 6 0.91 -23.11 14.10
N PHE A 7 1.37 -21.97 13.62
CA PHE A 7 2.49 -21.85 12.69
C PHE A 7 3.55 -20.89 13.23
N ASP A 8 4.79 -21.09 12.82
CA ASP A 8 5.86 -20.13 13.07
C ASP A 8 5.81 -18.96 12.05
N SER A 9 6.61 -17.92 12.28
CA SER A 9 6.68 -16.74 11.40
C SER A 9 7.11 -17.03 9.95
N ALA A 10 7.55 -18.25 9.65
CA ALA A 10 7.87 -18.71 8.30
C ALA A 10 6.76 -19.61 7.72
N GLY A 11 5.62 -19.72 8.40
CA GLY A 11 4.48 -20.53 7.98
C GLY A 11 4.69 -22.05 8.14
N ARG A 12 5.66 -22.49 8.95
CA ARG A 12 5.88 -23.92 9.23
C ARG A 12 5.07 -24.32 10.47
N PRO A 13 4.57 -25.56 10.53
CA PRO A 13 3.85 -26.05 11.71
C PRO A 13 4.69 -25.89 13.00
N GLY A 14 4.09 -25.33 14.04
CA GLY A 14 4.69 -25.10 15.34
C GLY A 14 4.43 -23.71 15.89
N ALA A 15 3.85 -23.61 17.09
CA ALA A 15 3.56 -22.34 17.76
C ALA A 15 4.84 -21.57 18.07
N ASN A 16 4.81 -20.24 17.91
CA ASN A 16 5.93 -19.35 18.23
C ASN A 16 5.61 -18.31 19.32
N GLY A 17 4.42 -18.38 19.93
CA GLY A 17 3.93 -17.44 20.95
C GLY A 17 3.29 -16.18 20.36
N ILE A 18 3.20 -16.08 19.06
CA ILE A 18 2.54 -14.99 18.32
C ILE A 18 1.30 -15.56 17.61
N PRO A 19 0.12 -14.94 17.73
CA PRO A 19 -1.02 -15.36 16.90
C PRO A 19 -0.69 -15.30 15.41
N ASP A 20 -1.02 -16.37 14.66
CA ASP A 20 -0.73 -16.50 13.23
C ASP A 20 -1.16 -15.29 12.39
N VAL A 21 -2.31 -14.67 12.74
CA VAL A 21 -2.81 -13.47 12.08
C VAL A 21 -1.87 -12.25 12.24
N LEU A 22 -1.13 -12.18 13.35
CA LEU A 22 -0.15 -11.09 13.58
C LEU A 22 1.16 -11.37 12.84
N ASP A 23 1.57 -12.63 12.72
CA ASP A 23 2.71 -12.99 11.90
C ASP A 23 2.45 -12.67 10.43
N GLU A 24 1.26 -13.01 9.92
CA GLU A 24 0.85 -12.70 8.55
C GLU A 24 0.77 -11.17 8.31
N ALA A 25 0.13 -10.44 9.24
CA ALA A 25 0.07 -8.99 9.15
C ALA A 25 1.47 -8.35 9.16
N LYS A 26 2.35 -8.85 10.02
CA LYS A 26 3.73 -8.37 10.09
C LYS A 26 4.50 -8.66 8.81
N TRP A 27 4.35 -9.84 8.24
CA TRP A 27 4.98 -10.20 6.96
C TRP A 27 4.59 -9.23 5.84
N GLY A 28 3.31 -8.93 5.70
CA GLY A 28 2.81 -7.93 4.74
C GLY A 28 3.37 -6.51 5.01
N LEU A 29 3.43 -6.11 6.27
CA LEU A 29 3.97 -4.80 6.66
C LEU A 29 5.48 -4.70 6.45
N ASP A 30 6.24 -5.77 6.69
CA ASP A 30 7.68 -5.84 6.36
C ASP A 30 7.90 -5.63 4.85
N TRP A 31 7.01 -6.19 4.02
CA TRP A 31 7.06 -5.96 2.58
C TRP A 31 6.75 -4.51 2.22
N LEU A 32 5.70 -3.92 2.81
CA LEU A 32 5.36 -2.51 2.59
C LEU A 32 6.49 -1.56 3.01
N VAL A 33 7.20 -1.87 4.10
CA VAL A 33 8.38 -1.10 4.53
C VAL A 33 9.48 -1.11 3.47
N LYS A 34 9.70 -2.24 2.77
CA LYS A 34 10.65 -2.31 1.64
C LYS A 34 10.19 -1.45 0.47
N MET A 35 8.88 -1.39 0.21
CA MET A 35 8.28 -0.60 -0.85
C MET A 35 8.19 0.90 -0.52
N ASN A 36 8.41 1.27 0.75
CA ASN A 36 8.54 2.65 1.22
C ASN A 36 9.85 2.80 2.03
N PRO A 37 11.02 2.75 1.38
CA PRO A 37 12.31 2.70 2.08
C PRO A 37 12.66 3.97 2.85
N SER A 38 12.19 5.13 2.40
CA SER A 38 12.43 6.43 3.04
C SER A 38 11.28 7.40 2.79
N LYS A 39 11.28 8.52 3.52
CA LYS A 39 10.27 9.59 3.36
C LYS A 39 10.22 10.04 1.90
N GLY A 40 9.03 10.06 1.33
CA GLY A 40 8.78 10.48 -0.07
C GLY A 40 9.20 9.46 -1.15
N VAL A 41 9.75 8.31 -0.78
CA VAL A 41 10.05 7.24 -1.74
C VAL A 41 9.02 6.13 -1.60
N MET A 42 8.15 6.02 -2.57
CA MET A 42 7.05 5.05 -2.59
C MET A 42 7.02 4.31 -3.92
N PHE A 43 6.91 2.98 -3.83
CA PHE A 43 6.68 2.13 -4.99
C PHE A 43 5.26 1.61 -4.91
N ASN A 44 4.55 1.58 -6.02
CA ASN A 44 3.14 1.19 -6.05
C ASN A 44 2.87 -0.09 -6.88
N GLN A 45 3.90 -0.66 -7.47
CA GLN A 45 3.73 -1.82 -8.33
C GLN A 45 4.99 -2.67 -8.37
N VAL A 46 4.81 -3.98 -8.33
CA VAL A 46 5.82 -5.00 -8.65
C VAL A 46 5.31 -5.80 -9.84
N ALA A 47 6.19 -6.04 -10.81
CA ALA A 47 5.86 -6.58 -12.12
C ALA A 47 5.01 -5.60 -12.96
N ASP A 48 4.68 -5.99 -14.16
CA ASP A 48 3.78 -5.28 -15.07
C ASP A 48 2.99 -6.28 -15.93
N ASP A 49 2.16 -5.77 -16.82
CA ASP A 49 1.26 -6.57 -17.65
C ASP A 49 1.96 -7.56 -18.60
N ARG A 50 3.28 -7.47 -18.78
CA ARG A 50 4.06 -8.53 -19.45
C ARG A 50 4.03 -9.83 -18.67
N ASP A 51 3.75 -9.77 -17.35
CA ASP A 51 3.63 -10.93 -16.47
C ASP A 51 2.29 -11.66 -16.60
N HIS A 52 1.33 -11.09 -17.32
CA HIS A 52 0.02 -11.68 -17.60
C HIS A 52 0.10 -12.71 -18.75
N VAL A 53 0.86 -13.76 -18.54
CA VAL A 53 1.06 -14.83 -19.54
C VAL A 53 0.34 -16.15 -19.17
N GLY A 54 -0.58 -16.09 -18.24
CA GLY A 54 -1.38 -17.22 -17.77
C GLY A 54 -1.01 -17.66 -16.35
N PHE A 55 -1.79 -18.61 -15.85
CA PHE A 55 -1.56 -19.21 -14.53
C PHE A 55 -0.33 -20.11 -14.53
N ARG A 56 0.52 -19.96 -13.53
CA ARG A 56 1.70 -20.79 -13.33
C ARG A 56 2.05 -20.92 -11.85
N LEU A 57 2.66 -22.02 -11.50
CA LEU A 57 3.18 -22.19 -10.14
C LEU A 57 4.43 -21.31 -9.99
N PRO A 58 4.58 -20.53 -8.89
CA PRO A 58 5.76 -19.69 -8.66
C PRO A 58 7.08 -20.44 -8.76
N THR A 59 7.11 -21.69 -8.27
CA THR A 59 8.30 -22.56 -8.34
C THR A 59 8.68 -22.99 -9.77
N ARG A 60 7.77 -22.88 -10.73
CA ARG A 60 7.96 -23.21 -12.14
C ARG A 60 7.93 -21.98 -13.05
N ASP A 61 7.91 -20.80 -12.46
CA ASP A 61 7.92 -19.55 -13.21
C ASP A 61 9.25 -19.36 -13.91
N THR A 62 9.20 -19.24 -15.24
CA THR A 62 10.36 -19.02 -16.12
C THR A 62 10.32 -17.66 -16.80
N ALA A 63 9.36 -16.79 -16.42
CA ALA A 63 9.28 -15.46 -17.01
C ALA A 63 10.56 -14.66 -16.74
N ASP A 64 11.09 -14.03 -17.77
CA ASP A 64 12.30 -13.23 -17.75
C ASP A 64 12.03 -11.88 -18.42
N TYR A 65 12.40 -10.80 -17.74
CA TYR A 65 12.26 -9.42 -18.20
C TYR A 65 13.62 -8.80 -18.59
N GLY A 66 14.61 -9.63 -18.86
CA GLY A 66 15.98 -9.23 -19.17
C GLY A 66 16.90 -9.19 -17.94
N ARG A 67 16.40 -9.66 -16.78
CA ARG A 67 17.15 -9.77 -15.50
C ARG A 67 16.84 -11.08 -14.78
N GLY A 68 16.65 -12.16 -15.52
CA GLY A 68 16.27 -13.44 -14.96
C GLY A 68 14.84 -13.42 -14.40
N LYS A 69 14.65 -13.95 -13.20
CA LYS A 69 13.35 -14.04 -12.55
C LYS A 69 12.93 -12.77 -11.79
N GLU A 70 13.79 -11.78 -11.73
CA GLU A 70 13.49 -10.53 -11.02
C GLU A 70 12.39 -9.75 -11.75
N ARG A 71 11.52 -9.11 -10.96
CA ARG A 71 10.42 -8.29 -11.46
C ARG A 71 10.78 -6.81 -11.33
N PRO A 72 10.41 -5.99 -12.32
CA PRO A 72 10.56 -4.55 -12.19
C PRO A 72 9.69 -4.01 -11.04
N VAL A 73 10.19 -2.97 -10.38
CA VAL A 73 9.46 -2.24 -9.34
C VAL A 73 9.29 -0.81 -9.81
N TYR A 74 8.06 -0.30 -9.72
CA TYR A 74 7.72 1.01 -10.25
C TYR A 74 7.57 2.02 -9.14
N PHE A 75 8.34 3.09 -9.25
CA PHE A 75 8.28 4.24 -8.36
C PHE A 75 7.03 5.08 -8.67
N CYS A 76 6.34 5.51 -7.61
CA CYS A 76 5.20 6.41 -7.71
C CYS A 76 5.70 7.83 -8.02
N THR A 77 5.65 8.23 -9.30
CA THR A 77 6.19 9.52 -9.75
C THR A 77 5.23 10.69 -9.55
N GLY A 78 3.93 10.41 -9.37
CA GLY A 78 2.88 11.41 -9.39
C GLY A 78 2.64 12.07 -10.76
N LYS A 79 3.20 11.49 -11.82
CA LYS A 79 3.09 11.95 -13.20
C LYS A 79 2.79 10.76 -14.13
N PRO A 80 2.18 11.00 -15.31
CA PRO A 80 1.93 9.95 -16.28
C PRO A 80 3.18 9.16 -16.64
N GLN A 81 3.15 7.86 -16.41
CA GLN A 81 4.23 6.91 -16.67
C GLN A 81 3.70 5.62 -17.28
N GLY A 82 4.56 4.86 -17.93
CA GLY A 82 4.25 3.59 -18.56
C GLY A 82 5.36 3.13 -19.50
N LEU A 83 5.15 2.02 -20.19
CA LEU A 83 6.10 1.35 -21.06
C LEU A 83 5.62 1.38 -22.53
N PHE A 84 6.52 1.19 -23.46
CA PHE A 84 6.21 1.01 -24.89
C PHE A 84 5.28 2.09 -25.49
N GLY A 85 5.41 3.33 -25.04
CA GLY A 85 4.55 4.44 -25.48
C GLY A 85 3.19 4.53 -24.80
N LYS A 86 2.83 3.59 -23.94
CA LYS A 86 1.64 3.66 -23.07
C LYS A 86 1.91 4.56 -21.89
N LYS A 87 0.89 5.25 -21.42
CA LYS A 87 0.97 6.07 -20.19
C LYS A 87 -0.35 6.01 -19.42
N ASN A 88 -0.23 5.93 -18.11
CA ASN A 88 -1.36 6.12 -17.20
C ASN A 88 -1.77 7.60 -17.09
N ARG A 89 -2.79 7.87 -16.28
CA ARG A 89 -3.32 9.23 -16.01
C ARG A 89 -2.93 9.77 -14.63
N ALA A 90 -1.80 9.30 -14.06
CA ALA A 90 -1.39 9.73 -12.73
C ALA A 90 -1.30 11.27 -12.61
N THR A 91 -1.87 11.81 -11.54
CA THR A 91 -1.97 13.25 -11.28
C THR A 91 -1.28 13.68 -9.99
N GLY A 92 -0.92 12.73 -9.14
CA GLY A 92 -0.28 12.95 -7.84
C GLY A 92 0.15 11.67 -7.17
N ILE A 93 0.35 11.72 -5.86
CA ILE A 93 0.87 10.60 -5.06
C ILE A 93 -0.07 10.26 -3.89
N ALA A 94 -1.07 11.10 -3.62
CA ALA A 94 -1.88 11.02 -2.42
C ALA A 94 -2.61 9.67 -2.26
N SER A 95 -3.11 9.06 -3.35
CA SER A 95 -3.76 7.74 -3.27
C SER A 95 -2.81 6.66 -2.73
N THR A 96 -1.62 6.55 -3.27
CA THR A 96 -0.62 5.59 -2.78
C THR A 96 -0.15 5.93 -1.37
N ALA A 97 0.10 7.21 -1.09
CA ALA A 97 0.55 7.66 0.23
C ALA A 97 -0.49 7.42 1.33
N GLY A 98 -1.78 7.62 1.02
CA GLY A 98 -2.89 7.30 1.91
C GLY A 98 -2.95 5.82 2.26
N LYS A 99 -2.82 4.94 1.26
CA LYS A 99 -2.76 3.48 1.46
C LYS A 99 -1.59 3.06 2.36
N TYR A 100 -0.41 3.63 2.16
CA TYR A 100 0.74 3.39 3.03
C TYR A 100 0.48 3.89 4.46
N SER A 101 -0.02 5.12 4.59
CA SER A 101 -0.28 5.73 5.88
C SER A 101 -1.29 4.94 6.71
N SER A 102 -2.43 4.59 6.13
CA SER A 102 -3.47 3.82 6.81
C SER A 102 -2.98 2.43 7.23
N ALA A 103 -2.28 1.71 6.33
CA ALA A 103 -1.72 0.39 6.63
C ALA A 103 -0.68 0.45 7.75
N PHE A 104 0.22 1.42 7.72
CA PHE A 104 1.22 1.61 8.77
C PHE A 104 0.60 2.04 10.11
N ALA A 105 -0.39 2.93 10.09
CA ALA A 105 -1.08 3.35 11.31
C ALA A 105 -1.82 2.20 11.98
N LEU A 106 -2.58 1.43 11.22
CA LEU A 106 -3.24 0.22 11.73
C LEU A 106 -2.22 -0.81 12.22
N GLY A 107 -1.17 -1.07 11.43
CA GLY A 107 -0.07 -1.97 11.79
C GLY A 107 0.62 -1.58 13.10
N ALA A 108 0.90 -0.29 13.29
CA ALA A 108 1.48 0.23 14.52
C ALA A 108 0.60 -0.08 15.76
N ARG A 109 -0.71 0.04 15.61
CA ARG A 109 -1.66 -0.25 16.70
C ARG A 109 -1.73 -1.74 17.03
N VAL A 110 -1.88 -2.60 16.03
CA VAL A 110 -2.12 -4.03 16.26
C VAL A 110 -0.86 -4.80 16.64
N LEU A 111 0.32 -4.30 16.25
CA LEU A 111 1.60 -4.96 16.53
C LEU A 111 2.31 -4.41 17.79
N ARG A 112 1.78 -3.38 18.43
CA ARG A 112 2.44 -2.65 19.53
C ARG A 112 2.93 -3.54 20.66
N ASP A 113 2.10 -4.49 21.09
CA ASP A 113 2.39 -5.34 22.24
C ASP A 113 3.41 -6.44 21.95
N ARG A 114 3.44 -6.92 20.71
CA ARG A 114 4.31 -8.04 20.31
C ARG A 114 5.59 -7.60 19.61
N PHE A 115 5.53 -6.47 18.90
CA PHE A 115 6.65 -5.93 18.10
C PHE A 115 6.81 -4.42 18.33
N PRO A 116 7.12 -3.97 19.57
CA PRO A 116 7.06 -2.54 19.93
C PRO A 116 8.01 -1.65 19.11
N ASP A 117 9.21 -2.13 18.79
CA ASP A 117 10.16 -1.33 17.97
C ASP A 117 9.68 -1.16 16.53
N PHE A 118 9.15 -2.24 15.97
CA PHE A 118 8.57 -2.22 14.64
C PHE A 118 7.33 -1.31 14.60
N ALA A 119 6.46 -1.42 15.58
CA ALA A 119 5.27 -0.57 15.72
C ALA A 119 5.64 0.93 15.78
N ARG A 120 6.65 1.31 16.57
CA ARG A 120 7.17 2.70 16.60
C ARG A 120 7.74 3.16 15.24
N SER A 121 8.35 2.25 14.51
CA SER A 121 8.82 2.52 13.15
C SER A 121 7.65 2.77 12.19
N LEU A 122 6.60 1.95 12.27
CA LEU A 122 5.39 2.11 11.47
C LEU A 122 4.64 3.41 11.79
N GLU A 123 4.55 3.80 13.08
CA GLU A 123 3.94 5.06 13.49
C GLU A 123 4.59 6.27 12.80
N ARG A 124 5.93 6.35 12.80
CA ARG A 124 6.65 7.41 12.09
C ARG A 124 6.39 7.38 10.59
N LYS A 125 6.43 6.19 9.99
CA LYS A 125 6.16 6.00 8.56
C LYS A 125 4.73 6.38 8.17
N ALA A 126 3.76 6.11 9.03
CA ALA A 126 2.36 6.50 8.81
C ALA A 126 2.23 8.02 8.71
N VAL A 127 2.81 8.74 9.66
CA VAL A 127 2.79 10.22 9.64
C VAL A 127 3.54 10.77 8.43
N ASP A 128 4.76 10.27 8.16
CA ASP A 128 5.57 10.70 7.01
C ASP A 128 4.85 10.47 5.67
N ALA A 129 4.19 9.33 5.50
CA ALA A 129 3.43 9.01 4.30
C ALA A 129 2.23 9.94 4.14
N TYR A 130 1.48 10.18 5.23
CA TYR A 130 0.34 11.10 5.22
C TYR A 130 0.75 12.52 4.83
N GLU A 131 1.78 13.06 5.48
CA GLU A 131 2.27 14.41 5.18
C GLU A 131 2.72 14.54 3.73
N PHE A 132 3.39 13.51 3.23
CA PHE A 132 3.84 13.48 1.85
C PHE A 132 2.67 13.44 0.87
N GLY A 133 1.65 12.61 1.12
CA GLY A 133 0.43 12.57 0.32
C GLY A 133 -0.33 13.88 0.32
N ALA A 134 -0.48 14.52 1.48
CA ALA A 134 -1.15 15.82 1.62
C ALA A 134 -0.44 16.91 0.83
N ALA A 135 0.89 16.85 0.72
CA ALA A 135 1.69 17.80 -0.07
C ALA A 135 1.67 17.50 -1.60
N HIS A 136 1.24 16.30 -2.02
CA HIS A 136 1.25 15.88 -3.41
C HIS A 136 -0.12 15.28 -3.80
N PRO A 137 -1.20 16.09 -3.79
CA PRO A 137 -2.55 15.62 -4.06
C PRO A 137 -2.69 15.03 -5.47
N GLY A 138 -3.55 14.04 -5.61
CA GLY A 138 -3.80 13.34 -6.86
C GLY A 138 -3.57 11.83 -6.77
N ALA A 139 -4.01 11.10 -7.78
CA ALA A 139 -3.89 9.66 -7.85
C ALA A 139 -2.57 9.23 -8.50
N CYS A 140 -1.93 8.21 -7.93
CA CYS A 140 -0.84 7.48 -8.55
C CYS A 140 -1.40 6.16 -9.08
N GLN A 141 -1.16 5.89 -10.35
CA GLN A 141 -1.70 4.70 -11.03
C GLN A 141 -0.58 3.73 -11.39
N THR A 142 -0.95 2.47 -11.67
CA THR A 142 0.00 1.48 -12.16
C THR A 142 0.54 1.85 -13.55
N ALA A 143 1.80 1.48 -13.83
CA ALA A 143 2.44 1.72 -15.11
C ALA A 143 2.00 0.67 -16.15
N PRO A 144 1.24 1.03 -17.19
CA PRO A 144 0.83 0.11 -18.24
C PRO A 144 1.99 -0.20 -19.18
N GLY A 145 1.96 -1.39 -19.79
CA GLY A 145 2.92 -1.81 -20.79
C GLY A 145 2.24 -2.25 -22.07
N LYS A 146 1.65 -3.44 -22.09
CA LYS A 146 0.91 -3.98 -23.26
C LYS A 146 -0.51 -3.46 -23.29
N GLU A 147 -1.19 -3.47 -22.12
CA GLU A 147 -2.54 -2.99 -21.99
C GLU A 147 -2.56 -1.45 -21.88
N PRO A 148 -3.59 -0.78 -22.39
CA PRO A 148 -3.66 0.68 -22.36
C PRO A 148 -3.88 1.23 -20.94
N TYR A 149 -4.47 0.44 -20.08
CA TYR A 149 -4.79 0.81 -18.70
C TYR A 149 -4.81 -0.44 -17.83
N PHE A 150 -4.47 -0.28 -16.56
CA PHE A 150 -4.51 -1.36 -15.60
C PHE A 150 -4.65 -0.78 -14.19
N TYR A 151 -5.67 -1.22 -13.45
CA TYR A 151 -5.94 -0.74 -12.11
C TYR A 151 -5.87 0.79 -11.99
N GLU A 152 -6.54 1.47 -12.91
CA GLU A 152 -6.64 2.92 -12.88
C GLU A 152 -7.59 3.35 -11.78
N GLU A 153 -7.14 4.31 -10.99
CA GLU A 153 -7.96 5.05 -10.03
C GLU A 153 -7.77 6.54 -10.31
N ASP A 154 -8.82 7.32 -10.23
CA ASP A 154 -8.76 8.78 -10.36
C ASP A 154 -9.05 9.46 -9.02
N ASN A 155 -9.67 8.74 -8.08
CA ASN A 155 -9.91 9.20 -6.73
C ASN A 155 -8.68 8.98 -5.84
N TRP A 156 -8.54 9.84 -4.86
CA TRP A 156 -7.47 9.78 -3.85
C TRP A 156 -7.93 10.33 -2.50
N ALA A 157 -9.15 10.92 -2.47
CA ALA A 157 -9.67 11.54 -1.26
C ALA A 157 -10.04 10.49 -0.22
N ASP A 158 -10.63 9.38 -0.63
CA ASP A 158 -10.96 8.20 0.18
C ASP A 158 -9.73 7.61 0.88
N ASP A 159 -8.63 7.46 0.17
CA ASP A 159 -7.37 6.96 0.72
C ASP A 159 -6.81 7.91 1.79
N MET A 160 -6.88 9.21 1.55
CA MET A 160 -6.42 10.22 2.52
C MET A 160 -7.39 10.39 3.68
N GLU A 161 -8.69 10.19 3.47
CA GLU A 161 -9.70 10.14 4.54
C GLU A 161 -9.43 8.96 5.47
N LEU A 162 -9.26 7.77 4.92
CA LEU A 162 -8.92 6.57 5.71
C LEU A 162 -7.62 6.77 6.48
N ALA A 163 -6.58 7.30 5.82
CA ALA A 163 -5.30 7.57 6.46
C ALA A 163 -5.42 8.57 7.63
N ALA A 164 -6.16 9.65 7.43
CA ALA A 164 -6.41 10.62 8.49
C ALA A 164 -7.20 10.00 9.65
N SER A 165 -8.21 9.19 9.35
CA SER A 165 -9.00 8.48 10.37
C SER A 165 -8.13 7.54 11.20
N GLU A 166 -7.28 6.73 10.57
CA GLU A 166 -6.36 5.82 11.26
C GLU A 166 -5.30 6.57 12.09
N LEU A 167 -4.79 7.70 11.58
CA LEU A 167 -3.87 8.56 12.33
C LEU A 167 -4.53 9.23 13.52
N ALA A 168 -5.79 9.62 13.43
CA ALA A 168 -6.54 10.15 14.59
C ALA A 168 -6.61 9.11 15.72
N VAL A 169 -6.89 7.86 15.37
CA VAL A 169 -6.95 6.76 16.36
C VAL A 169 -5.55 6.43 16.91
N LEU A 170 -4.52 6.44 16.05
CA LEU A 170 -3.16 6.12 16.46
C LEU A 170 -2.56 7.17 17.40
N THR A 171 -2.73 8.45 17.06
CA THR A 171 -2.03 9.56 17.73
C THR A 171 -2.87 10.26 18.80
N GLY A 172 -4.20 10.16 18.72
CA GLY A 172 -5.13 10.94 19.54
C GLY A 172 -5.21 12.44 19.15
N ASP A 173 -4.54 12.86 18.06
CA ASP A 173 -4.54 14.26 17.61
C ASP A 173 -5.79 14.57 16.78
N GLY A 174 -6.66 15.41 17.34
CA GLY A 174 -7.94 15.80 16.72
C GLY A 174 -7.81 16.50 15.37
N LYS A 175 -6.63 17.03 15.00
CA LYS A 175 -6.42 17.62 13.67
C LYS A 175 -6.72 16.62 12.55
N TYR A 176 -6.39 15.34 12.76
CA TYR A 176 -6.62 14.32 11.75
C TYR A 176 -8.11 14.04 11.53
N LEU A 177 -8.97 14.17 12.56
CA LEU A 177 -10.42 14.06 12.38
C LEU A 177 -10.95 15.22 11.51
N VAL A 178 -10.41 16.42 11.70
CA VAL A 178 -10.75 17.57 10.85
C VAL A 178 -10.34 17.32 9.40
N HIS A 179 -9.16 16.75 9.20
CA HIS A 179 -8.67 16.40 7.86
C HIS A 179 -9.52 15.28 7.24
N ALA A 180 -9.84 14.21 7.97
CA ALA A 180 -10.71 13.13 7.48
C ALA A 180 -12.05 13.69 7.00
N ALA A 181 -12.70 14.49 7.84
CA ALA A 181 -13.96 15.14 7.45
C ALA A 181 -13.83 16.09 6.24
N ALA A 182 -12.66 16.68 6.04
CA ALA A 182 -12.40 17.52 4.87
C ALA A 182 -12.22 16.70 3.59
N TYR A 183 -11.57 15.53 3.69
CA TYR A 183 -11.43 14.60 2.57
C TYR A 183 -12.77 13.93 2.22
N GLY A 184 -13.55 13.47 3.21
CA GLY A 184 -14.88 12.90 2.99
C GLY A 184 -15.86 13.86 2.29
N ARG A 185 -15.69 15.19 2.47
CA ARG A 185 -16.46 16.17 1.70
C ARG A 185 -15.97 16.35 0.25
N LYS A 186 -14.77 15.91 -0.06
CA LYS A 186 -14.23 15.92 -1.44
C LYS A 186 -14.50 14.63 -2.19
N GLU A 187 -14.86 13.59 -1.44
CA GLU A 187 -15.15 12.27 -1.99
C GLU A 187 -16.29 12.36 -3.02
N PRO A 188 -16.09 11.94 -4.26
CA PRO A 188 -17.18 11.91 -5.23
C PRO A 188 -18.17 10.83 -4.84
N VAL A 189 -19.47 11.16 -4.89
CA VAL A 189 -20.52 10.17 -4.75
C VAL A 189 -20.60 9.40 -6.05
N VAL A 190 -19.98 8.23 -6.08
CA VAL A 190 -20.05 7.31 -7.22
C VAL A 190 -20.76 6.03 -6.79
N PRO A 191 -21.67 5.49 -7.62
CA PRO A 191 -22.25 4.18 -7.35
C PRO A 191 -21.15 3.12 -7.34
N TRP A 192 -21.16 2.28 -6.33
CA TRP A 192 -20.20 1.19 -6.23
C TRP A 192 -20.43 0.18 -7.35
N MET A 193 -19.35 -0.21 -8.01
CA MET A 193 -19.31 -1.17 -9.11
C MET A 193 -20.19 -0.81 -10.33
N GLY A 194 -19.61 -0.23 -11.32
CA GLY A 194 -20.09 -0.25 -12.69
C GLY A 194 -21.22 0.72 -12.98
N SER A 195 -21.21 1.85 -12.36
CA SER A 195 -21.79 2.99 -13.03
C SER A 195 -20.72 3.56 -13.95
N GLU A 196 -20.75 3.11 -15.11
CA GLU A 196 -20.19 3.81 -16.25
C GLU A 196 -20.94 5.11 -16.48
#